data_3e7279cd987bfde050a4ffed4e5f5d2f
#
_entry.id   3e7279cd987bfde050a4ffed4e5f5d2f
#
_cell.length_a   1.000
_cell.length_b   1.000
_cell.length_c   1.000
_cell.angle_alpha   90.00
_cell.angle_beta   90.00
_cell.angle_gamma   90.00
#
_symmetry.space_group_name_H-M   'P 1'
#
loop_
_entity.id
_entity.type
_entity.pdbx_description
1 polymer ?
#
loop_
_entity_poly.entity_id
_entity_poly.type
_entity_poly.pdbx_seq_one_letter_code
_entity_poly.pdbx_strand_id
1 'polypeptide(L)' 'IGINTKAKIKFIDDDFEDIVTIVTTLDAKPEDMLISIESDLGKALAGKRAGDVVEVMAPGESYKVEILEIL' A
#
# COMPACT_ATOMS: atom_id res chain seq x y z
N ILE A 1 -3.83 -7.03 -5.48
CA ILE A 1 -2.90 -7.26 -4.37
C ILE A 1 -3.61 -8.06 -3.29
N GLY A 2 -3.01 -9.11 -2.85
CA GLY A 2 -3.55 -9.96 -1.79
C GLY A 2 -2.61 -10.04 -0.60
N ILE A 3 -2.97 -10.87 0.38
CA ILE A 3 -2.14 -11.09 1.55
C ILE A 3 -0.81 -11.75 1.11
N ASN A 4 0.29 -11.33 1.72
CA ASN A 4 1.65 -11.77 1.44
C ASN A 4 2.14 -11.38 0.04
N THR A 5 1.51 -10.39 -0.57
CA THR A 5 1.93 -9.89 -1.87
C THR A 5 2.78 -8.64 -1.67
N LYS A 6 3.90 -8.57 -2.38
CA LYS A 6 4.73 -7.36 -2.42
C LYS A 6 4.31 -6.50 -3.60
N ALA A 7 4.31 -5.21 -3.39
CA ALA A 7 4.00 -4.27 -4.46
C ALA A 7 4.91 -3.05 -4.38
N LYS A 8 5.34 -2.59 -5.53
CA LYS A 8 6.09 -1.34 -5.61
C LYS A 8 5.08 -0.23 -5.85
N ILE A 9 5.04 0.74 -4.96
CA ILE A 9 4.08 1.84 -5.00
C ILE A 9 4.82 3.17 -5.03
N LYS A 10 4.13 4.19 -5.53
CA LYS A 10 4.64 5.54 -5.56
C LYS A 10 3.65 6.46 -4.85
N PHE A 11 4.14 7.21 -3.87
CA PHE A 11 3.34 8.24 -3.22
C PHE A 11 3.38 9.48 -4.12
N ILE A 12 2.31 9.70 -4.85
CA ILE A 12 2.27 10.70 -5.91
C ILE A 12 2.61 12.10 -5.40
N ASP A 13 2.07 12.47 -4.24
CA ASP A 13 2.27 13.81 -3.70
C ASP A 13 3.72 14.07 -3.28
N ASP A 14 4.42 13.03 -2.86
CA ASP A 14 5.81 13.14 -2.38
C ASP A 14 6.83 12.70 -3.41
N ASP A 15 6.37 12.20 -4.56
CA ASP A 15 7.24 11.64 -5.59
C ASP A 15 8.21 10.61 -5.01
N PHE A 16 7.71 9.76 -4.12
CA PHE A 16 8.49 8.79 -3.38
C PHE A 16 7.99 7.37 -3.70
N GLU A 17 8.93 6.48 -4.02
CA GLU A 17 8.60 5.09 -4.33
C GLU A 17 9.09 4.17 -3.21
N ASP A 18 8.33 3.13 -2.95
CA ASP A 18 8.71 2.14 -1.96
C ASP A 18 8.08 0.79 -2.29
N ILE A 19 8.63 -0.26 -1.68
CA ILE A 19 8.10 -1.60 -1.84
C ILE A 19 7.47 -2.00 -0.50
N VAL A 20 6.20 -2.39 -0.55
CA VAL A 20 5.46 -2.79 0.64
C VAL A 20 4.96 -4.21 0.48
N THR A 21 4.79 -4.89 1.61
CA THR A 21 4.22 -6.24 1.65
C THR A 21 2.91 -6.17 2.43
N ILE A 22 1.85 -6.70 1.86
CA ILE A 22 0.56 -6.76 2.54
C ILE A 22 0.52 -8.01 3.40
N VAL A 23 0.24 -7.83 4.68
CA VAL A 23 0.20 -8.92 5.65
C VAL A 23 -1.07 -8.83 6.48
N THR A 24 -1.34 -9.87 7.26
CA THR A 24 -2.44 -9.83 8.22
C THR A 24 -2.07 -8.89 9.36
N THR A 25 -3.08 -8.40 10.08
CA THR A 25 -2.91 -7.40 11.13
C THR A 25 -1.85 -7.77 12.16
N LEU A 26 -1.82 -9.03 12.56
CA LEU A 26 -0.95 -9.47 13.65
C LEU A 26 0.52 -9.41 13.32
N ASP A 27 0.87 -9.44 12.05
CA ASP A 27 2.26 -9.51 11.61
C ASP A 27 2.80 -8.20 11.06
N ALA A 28 1.99 -7.15 11.09
CA ALA A 28 2.38 -5.87 10.52
C ALA A 28 3.53 -5.24 11.32
N LYS A 29 4.61 -4.92 10.64
CA LYS A 29 5.78 -4.27 11.23
C LYS A 29 6.21 -3.13 10.32
N PRO A 30 5.89 -1.88 10.66
CA PRO A 30 6.21 -0.74 9.79
C PRO A 30 7.69 -0.62 9.44
N GLU A 31 8.56 -1.00 10.34
CA GLU A 31 10.01 -0.92 10.10
C GLU A 31 10.49 -1.87 9.01
N ASP A 32 9.73 -2.94 8.74
CA ASP A 32 10.02 -3.90 7.69
C ASP A 32 9.14 -3.67 6.45
N MET A 33 8.44 -2.53 6.41
CA MET A 33 7.51 -2.18 5.34
C MET A 33 6.38 -3.19 5.16
N LEU A 34 6.00 -3.82 6.25
CA LEU A 34 4.85 -4.72 6.27
C LEU A 34 3.62 -3.90 6.58
N ILE A 35 2.64 -3.96 5.69
CA ILE A 35 1.42 -3.17 5.79
C ILE A 35 0.25 -4.11 6.08
N SER A 36 -0.47 -3.84 7.17
CA SER A 36 -1.66 -4.62 7.50
C SER A 36 -2.73 -4.42 6.44
N ILE A 37 -3.40 -5.51 6.04
CA ILE A 37 -4.49 -5.42 5.09
C ILE A 37 -5.67 -4.63 5.68
N GLU A 38 -5.71 -4.47 6.99
CA GLU A 38 -6.75 -3.67 7.65
C GLU A 38 -6.36 -2.21 7.80
N SER A 39 -5.12 -1.83 7.52
CA SER A 39 -4.70 -0.44 7.55
C SER A 39 -5.33 0.33 6.39
N ASP A 40 -5.35 1.66 6.50
CA ASP A 40 -5.90 2.48 5.44
C ASP A 40 -5.19 2.24 4.10
N LEU A 41 -3.87 2.15 4.12
CA LEU A 41 -3.09 1.88 2.92
C LEU A 41 -3.36 0.46 2.42
N GLY A 42 -3.38 -0.52 3.30
CA GLY A 42 -3.64 -1.90 2.92
C GLY A 42 -5.00 -2.08 2.29
N LYS A 43 -6.03 -1.44 2.86
CA LYS A 43 -7.39 -1.50 2.30
C LYS A 43 -7.43 -0.87 0.91
N ALA A 44 -6.72 0.24 0.73
CA ALA A 44 -6.70 0.90 -0.58
C ALA A 44 -6.01 0.05 -1.63
N LEU A 45 -4.98 -0.68 -1.25
CA LEU A 45 -4.21 -1.51 -2.18
C LEU A 45 -4.86 -2.86 -2.47
N ALA A 46 -5.67 -3.37 -1.54
CA ALA A 46 -6.27 -4.70 -1.69
C ALA A 46 -7.09 -4.80 -2.98
N GLY A 47 -6.85 -5.84 -3.76
CA GLY A 47 -7.57 -6.06 -5.00
C GLY A 47 -7.13 -5.20 -6.17
N LYS A 48 -6.13 -4.35 -5.99
CA LYS A 48 -5.67 -3.47 -7.07
C LYS A 48 -4.56 -4.14 -7.89
N ARG A 49 -4.25 -3.53 -9.02
CA ARG A 49 -3.28 -4.07 -9.98
C ARG A 49 -2.21 -3.04 -10.30
N ALA A 50 -1.12 -3.50 -10.91
CA ALA A 50 -0.10 -2.61 -11.41
C ALA A 50 -0.71 -1.61 -12.40
N GLY A 51 -0.36 -0.35 -12.25
CA GLY A 51 -0.90 0.73 -13.07
C GLY A 51 -2.10 1.44 -12.46
N ASP A 52 -2.68 0.89 -11.40
CA ASP A 52 -3.81 1.54 -10.74
C ASP A 52 -3.32 2.68 -9.86
N VAL A 53 -4.10 3.76 -9.82
CA VAL A 53 -3.90 4.85 -8.87
C VAL A 53 -5.04 4.79 -7.87
N VAL A 54 -4.70 4.72 -6.59
CA VAL A 54 -5.69 4.61 -5.52
C VAL A 54 -5.58 5.77 -4.56
N GLU A 55 -6.72 6.14 -3.98
CA GLU A 55 -6.75 7.15 -2.94
C GLU A 55 -6.81 6.46 -1.58
N VAL A 56 -5.89 6.83 -0.69
CA VAL A 56 -5.86 6.30 0.67
C VAL A 56 -6.55 7.30 1.58
N MET A 57 -7.64 6.86 2.21
CA MET A 57 -8.44 7.71 3.10
C MET A 57 -7.97 7.50 4.53
N ALA A 58 -7.14 8.40 5.02
CA ALA A 58 -6.64 8.36 6.39
C ALA A 58 -7.31 9.44 7.23
N PRO A 59 -7.42 9.24 8.56
CA PRO A 59 -7.98 10.26 9.44
C PRO A 59 -7.20 11.57 9.33
N GLY A 60 -7.90 12.65 9.05
CA GLY A 60 -7.29 13.96 8.97
C GLY A 60 -6.61 14.30 7.67
N GLU A 61 -6.42 13.33 6.78
CA GLU A 61 -5.82 13.59 5.47
C GLU A 61 -6.12 12.47 4.51
N SER A 62 -5.94 12.74 3.22
CA SER A 62 -5.99 11.70 2.21
C SER A 62 -4.82 11.91 1.25
N TYR A 63 -4.37 10.83 0.62
CA TYR A 63 -3.28 10.91 -0.33
C TYR A 63 -3.47 9.85 -1.39
N LYS A 64 -2.74 9.98 -2.50
CA LYS A 64 -2.85 9.04 -3.61
C LYS A 64 -1.55 8.29 -3.78
N VAL A 65 -1.67 7.01 -4.11
CA VAL A 65 -0.52 6.19 -4.46
C VAL A 65 -0.79 5.49 -5.78
N GLU A 66 0.27 5.31 -6.55
CA GLU A 66 0.20 4.57 -7.80
C GLU A 66 0.90 3.22 -7.61
N ILE A 67 0.26 2.16 -8.06
CA ILE A 67 0.86 0.84 -8.01
C ILE A 67 1.70 0.67 -9.27
N LEU A 68 3.02 0.67 -9.10
CA LEU A 68 3.95 0.59 -10.21
C LEU A 68 4.15 -0.84 -10.69
N GLU A 69 4.24 -1.77 -9.74
CA GLU A 69 4.52 -3.16 -10.07
C GLU A 69 4.08 -4.06 -8.92
N ILE A 70 3.61 -5.24 -9.26
CA ILE A 70 3.32 -6.29 -8.26
C ILE A 70 4.41 -7.33 -8.39
N LEU A 71 5.11 -7.57 -7.28
CA LEU A 71 6.30 -8.44 -7.27
C LEU A 71 6.00 -9.90 -6.84
#